data_7f87ddab021c4f8bea3a5efe700c8f6b
#
_entry.id   7f87ddab021c4f8bea3a5efe700c8f6b
#
_cell.length_a   1.000
_cell.length_b   1.000
_cell.length_c   1.000
_cell.angle_alpha   90.00
_cell.angle_beta   90.00
_cell.angle_gamma   90.00
#
_symmetry.space_group_name_H-M   'P 1'
#
loop_
_entity.id
_entity.type
_entity.pdbx_description
1 polymer ?
#
loop_
_entity_poly.entity_id
_entity_poly.type
_entity_poly.pdbx_seq_one_letter_code
_entity_poly.pdbx_strand_id
1 'polypeptide(L)'
;QNRRETVFDVLKQVKRDGLKATWQDRSMWNQMRMLKTDMSDVTGYTFLMNGKTPQQNWTGNFKAGEKVRLRFINASAMSFFDVRIPNLKMTVVSADGQPVKPVPVDEFRIGTAETYDVIVEPKQAHYQIEAESIDRTGFSVGTLHEESRPAVKQIEMPKPRPRSLLTMEDMGMNHDMSSMKGMNHDMSSMKGMDHDMSSMK
;
A
#
# COMPACT_ATOMS: atom_id res chain seq x y z
N GLN A 1 -11.99 -14.18 -6.98
CA GLN A 1 -11.72 -14.59 -5.58
C GLN A 1 -10.59 -15.60 -5.62
N ASN A 2 -9.38 -15.21 -5.25
CA ASN A 2 -8.31 -16.16 -4.98
C ASN A 2 -8.67 -16.89 -3.69
N ARG A 3 -9.23 -18.08 -3.87
CA ARG A 3 -9.60 -18.97 -2.77
C ARG A 3 -8.33 -19.35 -2.02
N ARG A 4 -8.29 -19.08 -0.70
CA ARG A 4 -7.20 -19.59 0.14
C ARG A 4 -7.19 -21.10 0.03
N GLU A 5 -6.01 -21.67 -0.20
CA GLU A 5 -5.83 -23.11 -0.12
C GLU A 5 -6.20 -23.61 1.28
N THR A 6 -7.08 -24.57 1.31
CA THR A 6 -7.49 -25.22 2.57
C THR A 6 -6.56 -26.37 2.90
N VAL A 7 -6.59 -26.86 4.15
CA VAL A 7 -5.84 -28.05 4.56
C VAL A 7 -6.13 -29.25 3.65
N PHE A 8 -7.38 -29.36 3.15
CA PHE A 8 -7.77 -30.42 2.21
C PHE A 8 -7.11 -30.26 0.83
N ASP A 9 -6.92 -29.03 0.35
CA ASP A 9 -6.24 -28.78 -0.92
C ASP A 9 -4.76 -29.17 -0.80
N VAL A 10 -4.13 -28.89 0.34
CA VAL A 10 -2.76 -29.31 0.66
C VAL A 10 -2.63 -30.83 0.70
N LEU A 11 -3.55 -31.51 1.38
CA LEU A 11 -3.54 -32.97 1.47
C LEU A 11 -3.74 -33.62 0.09
N LYS A 12 -4.60 -33.05 -0.78
CA LYS A 12 -4.76 -33.48 -2.16
C LYS A 12 -3.47 -33.28 -2.96
N GLN A 13 -2.78 -32.16 -2.78
CA GLN A 13 -1.51 -31.86 -3.45
C GLN A 13 -0.42 -32.84 -3.00
N VAL A 14 -0.29 -33.10 -1.70
CA VAL A 14 0.65 -34.10 -1.16
C VAL A 14 0.38 -35.48 -1.74
N LYS A 15 -0.89 -35.87 -1.87
CA LYS A 15 -1.28 -37.16 -2.43
C LYS A 15 -0.97 -37.28 -3.91
N ARG A 16 -1.06 -36.16 -4.66
CA ARG A 16 -0.82 -36.13 -6.11
C ARG A 16 0.67 -35.99 -6.45
N ASP A 17 1.37 -35.08 -5.78
CA ASP A 17 2.71 -34.62 -6.19
C ASP A 17 3.81 -35.08 -5.24
N GLY A 18 3.46 -35.71 -4.11
CA GLY A 18 4.35 -36.19 -3.08
C GLY A 18 4.78 -35.11 -2.06
N LEU A 19 5.18 -35.56 -0.88
CA LEU A 19 5.52 -34.70 0.26
C LEU A 19 6.70 -33.73 -0.05
N LYS A 20 7.73 -34.22 -0.74
CA LYS A 20 8.92 -33.43 -1.03
C LYS A 20 8.65 -32.32 -2.03
N ALA A 21 7.91 -32.64 -3.11
CA ALA A 21 7.53 -31.64 -4.12
C ALA A 21 6.59 -30.56 -3.56
N THR A 22 5.59 -30.98 -2.77
CA THR A 22 4.69 -30.05 -2.08
C THR A 22 5.41 -29.15 -1.08
N TRP A 23 6.41 -29.69 -0.36
CA TRP A 23 7.20 -28.91 0.58
C TRP A 23 8.11 -27.91 -0.13
N GLN A 24 8.75 -28.30 -1.24
CA GLN A 24 9.58 -27.40 -2.06
C GLN A 24 8.76 -26.28 -2.67
N ASP A 25 7.59 -26.58 -3.23
CA ASP A 25 6.68 -25.58 -3.78
C ASP A 25 6.27 -24.56 -2.72
N ARG A 26 5.86 -25.02 -1.55
CA ARG A 26 5.46 -24.15 -0.44
C ARG A 26 6.62 -23.35 0.15
N SER A 27 7.81 -23.92 0.21
CA SER A 27 9.02 -23.21 0.65
C SER A 27 9.37 -22.10 -0.34
N MET A 28 9.29 -22.34 -1.64
CA MET A 28 9.50 -21.36 -2.69
C MET A 28 8.44 -20.24 -2.63
N TRP A 29 7.17 -20.58 -2.44
CA TRP A 29 6.09 -19.60 -2.25
C TRP A 29 6.27 -18.75 -0.99
N ASN A 30 6.69 -19.34 0.12
CA ASN A 30 7.01 -18.62 1.34
C ASN A 30 8.20 -17.67 1.14
N GLN A 31 9.24 -18.14 0.46
CA GLN A 31 10.42 -17.33 0.16
C GLN A 31 10.10 -16.17 -0.79
N MET A 32 9.24 -16.39 -1.79
CA MET A 32 8.75 -15.32 -2.66
C MET A 32 7.86 -14.30 -1.92
N ARG A 33 7.11 -14.73 -0.90
CA ARG A 33 6.35 -13.82 -0.03
C ARG A 33 7.25 -12.95 0.84
N MET A 34 8.38 -13.48 1.30
CA MET A 34 9.33 -12.75 2.14
C MET A 34 10.23 -11.79 1.34
N LEU A 35 10.43 -12.04 0.03
CA LEU A 35 11.24 -11.19 -0.85
C LEU A 35 10.49 -9.98 -1.40
N LYS A 36 9.16 -9.93 -1.28
CA LYS A 36 8.38 -8.72 -1.52
C LYS A 36 8.44 -7.88 -0.26
N THR A 37 9.17 -6.78 -0.30
CA THR A 37 9.01 -5.65 0.61
C THR A 37 7.61 -5.06 0.41
N ASP A 38 6.59 -5.85 0.70
CA ASP A 38 5.21 -5.40 0.66
C ASP A 38 4.92 -4.72 1.98
N MET A 39 4.67 -3.43 1.93
CA MET A 39 4.10 -2.69 3.05
C MET A 39 2.64 -3.13 3.33
N SER A 40 2.24 -4.26 2.78
CA SER A 40 0.96 -4.93 2.95
C SER A 40 1.22 -6.44 2.98
N ASP A 41 1.21 -7.01 4.17
CA ASP A 41 1.54 -8.42 4.43
C ASP A 41 0.48 -9.40 3.93
N VAL A 42 -0.53 -8.95 3.20
CA VAL A 42 -1.67 -9.80 2.90
C VAL A 42 -2.07 -9.71 1.44
N THR A 43 -2.22 -10.87 0.82
CA THR A 43 -2.60 -11.03 -0.58
C THR A 43 -4.03 -11.57 -0.71
N GLY A 44 -4.73 -11.14 -1.77
CA GLY A 44 -6.06 -11.68 -2.11
C GLY A 44 -7.22 -11.03 -1.37
N TYR A 45 -7.09 -9.75 -1.01
CA TYR A 45 -8.17 -9.00 -0.36
C TYR A 45 -9.14 -8.36 -1.33
N THR A 46 -10.37 -8.28 -0.85
CA THR A 46 -11.32 -7.28 -1.32
C THR A 46 -11.32 -6.15 -0.32
N PHE A 47 -10.97 -4.94 -0.75
CA PHE A 47 -11.01 -3.76 0.09
C PHE A 47 -12.44 -3.21 0.16
N LEU A 48 -12.85 -2.83 1.35
CA LEU A 48 -14.20 -2.34 1.62
C LEU A 48 -14.17 -0.89 2.06
N MET A 49 -15.16 -0.12 1.63
CA MET A 49 -15.45 1.20 2.19
C MET A 49 -16.77 1.13 2.95
N ASN A 50 -16.73 1.38 4.26
CA ASN A 50 -17.87 1.22 5.17
C ASN A 50 -18.60 -0.13 4.99
N GLY A 51 -17.81 -1.22 4.89
CA GLY A 51 -18.33 -2.58 4.75
C GLY A 51 -18.84 -2.93 3.34
N LYS A 52 -18.75 -2.03 2.36
CA LYS A 52 -19.20 -2.26 0.98
C LYS A 52 -18.05 -2.45 0.02
N THR A 53 -18.19 -3.41 -0.88
CA THR A 53 -17.26 -3.59 -2.02
C THR A 53 -17.40 -2.43 -3.00
N PRO A 54 -16.43 -2.21 -3.91
CA PRO A 54 -16.55 -1.24 -4.98
C PRO A 54 -17.85 -1.39 -5.80
N GLN A 55 -18.26 -2.63 -6.07
CA GLN A 55 -19.47 -2.92 -6.84
C GLN A 55 -20.76 -2.55 -6.07
N GLN A 56 -20.73 -2.64 -4.74
CA GLN A 56 -21.83 -2.22 -3.89
C GLN A 56 -21.88 -0.70 -3.72
N ASN A 57 -20.81 -0.02 -4.03
CA ASN A 57 -20.66 1.44 -4.11
C ASN A 57 -21.26 2.17 -2.89
N TRP A 58 -20.51 2.25 -1.80
CA TRP A 58 -20.90 3.08 -0.69
C TRP A 58 -21.12 4.52 -1.15
N THR A 59 -22.25 5.13 -0.75
CA THR A 59 -22.60 6.48 -1.16
C THR A 59 -22.86 7.34 0.05
N GLY A 60 -22.13 8.45 0.17
CA GLY A 60 -22.37 9.54 1.10
C GLY A 60 -23.05 10.69 0.38
N ASN A 61 -24.14 11.19 0.94
CA ASN A 61 -24.90 12.30 0.34
C ASN A 61 -24.48 13.64 0.92
N PHE A 62 -24.52 14.68 0.08
CA PHE A 62 -24.33 16.07 0.47
C PHE A 62 -25.37 16.97 -0.22
N LYS A 63 -25.56 18.18 0.32
CA LYS A 63 -26.41 19.21 -0.27
C LYS A 63 -25.58 20.20 -1.10
N ALA A 64 -26.17 20.71 -2.17
CA ALA A 64 -25.51 21.70 -3.02
C ALA A 64 -25.01 22.90 -2.18
N GLY A 65 -23.75 23.31 -2.40
CA GLY A 65 -23.11 24.43 -1.69
C GLY A 65 -22.62 24.12 -0.27
N GLU A 66 -22.80 22.91 0.22
CA GLU A 66 -22.39 22.50 1.55
C GLU A 66 -20.88 22.21 1.62
N LYS A 67 -20.25 22.63 2.73
CA LYS A 67 -18.92 22.15 3.09
C LYS A 67 -19.07 20.83 3.84
N VAL A 68 -18.38 19.80 3.38
CA VAL A 68 -18.50 18.46 3.94
C VAL A 68 -17.22 18.10 4.70
N ARG A 69 -17.39 17.67 5.95
CA ARG A 69 -16.28 17.08 6.71
C ARG A 69 -16.32 15.57 6.54
N LEU A 70 -15.27 15.03 5.97
CA LEU A 70 -15.08 13.59 5.81
C LEU A 70 -14.05 13.10 6.83
N ARG A 71 -14.42 12.07 7.57
CA ARG A 71 -13.51 11.37 8.45
C ARG A 71 -13.09 10.05 7.80
N PHE A 72 -11.79 9.91 7.55
CA PHE A 72 -11.19 8.70 7.05
C PHE A 72 -10.53 7.93 8.19
N ILE A 73 -10.92 6.68 8.35
CA ILE A 73 -10.35 5.75 9.34
C ILE A 73 -9.87 4.54 8.57
N ASN A 74 -8.59 4.25 8.67
CA ASN A 74 -8.04 3.01 8.14
C ASN A 74 -8.16 1.90 9.18
N ALA A 75 -9.24 1.13 9.10
CA ALA A 75 -9.51 -0.02 9.99
C ALA A 75 -8.91 -1.33 9.48
N SER A 76 -8.03 -1.30 8.48
CA SER A 76 -7.35 -2.51 8.01
C SER A 76 -6.30 -2.96 9.01
N ALA A 77 -6.02 -4.26 9.04
CA ALA A 77 -5.05 -4.83 9.96
C ALA A 77 -3.60 -4.46 9.60
N MET A 78 -3.26 -4.40 8.30
CA MET A 78 -1.87 -4.28 7.84
C MET A 78 -1.72 -3.58 6.49
N SER A 79 -2.72 -2.83 6.04
CA SER A 79 -2.68 -2.16 4.73
C SER A 79 -2.66 -0.65 4.86
N PHE A 80 -1.79 -0.02 4.07
CA PHE A 80 -1.77 1.42 3.89
C PHE A 80 -2.50 1.78 2.60
N PHE A 81 -3.12 2.96 2.57
CA PHE A 81 -3.85 3.42 1.40
C PHE A 81 -3.47 4.84 1.01
N ASP A 82 -3.42 5.08 -0.29
CA ASP A 82 -3.41 6.42 -0.86
C ASP A 82 -4.84 6.82 -1.17
N VAL A 83 -5.33 7.85 -0.50
CA VAL A 83 -6.73 8.33 -0.60
C VAL A 83 -6.77 9.57 -1.46
N ARG A 84 -7.63 9.56 -2.48
CA ARG A 84 -7.88 10.69 -3.35
C ARG A 84 -9.35 10.80 -3.74
N ILE A 85 -9.77 12.00 -4.07
CA ILE A 85 -11.07 12.28 -4.69
C ILE A 85 -10.78 13.09 -5.95
N PRO A 86 -10.78 12.47 -7.15
CA PRO A 86 -10.49 13.17 -8.39
C PRO A 86 -11.36 14.41 -8.58
N ASN A 87 -10.75 15.52 -8.99
CA ASN A 87 -11.38 16.82 -9.20
C ASN A 87 -11.93 17.51 -7.95
N LEU A 88 -11.59 17.06 -6.75
CA LEU A 88 -12.00 17.68 -5.51
C LEU A 88 -10.81 17.83 -4.56
N LYS A 89 -10.47 19.07 -4.25
CA LYS A 89 -9.41 19.40 -3.29
C LYS A 89 -9.89 19.05 -1.88
N MET A 90 -9.03 18.37 -1.12
CA MET A 90 -9.26 18.05 0.28
C MET A 90 -8.40 18.97 1.16
N THR A 91 -8.97 19.52 2.22
CA THR A 91 -8.20 20.27 3.23
C THR A 91 -8.13 19.44 4.48
N VAL A 92 -6.94 18.94 4.82
CA VAL A 92 -6.70 18.18 6.05
C VAL A 92 -6.77 19.14 7.23
N VAL A 93 -7.63 18.85 8.20
CA VAL A 93 -7.85 19.69 9.39
C VAL A 93 -7.60 18.96 10.71
N SER A 94 -7.55 17.65 10.71
CA SER A 94 -7.25 16.83 11.90
C SER A 94 -6.53 15.54 11.49
N ALA A 95 -5.63 15.10 12.35
CA ALA A 95 -4.93 13.81 12.26
C ALA A 95 -4.97 13.12 13.62
N ASP A 96 -5.40 11.86 13.67
CA ASP A 96 -5.53 11.04 14.89
C ASP A 96 -6.25 11.77 16.04
N GLY A 97 -7.33 12.49 15.70
CA GLY A 97 -8.14 13.23 16.64
C GLY A 97 -7.56 14.57 17.10
N GLN A 98 -6.37 14.95 16.64
CA GLN A 98 -5.72 16.23 16.99
C GLN A 98 -5.87 17.22 15.83
N PRO A 99 -6.28 18.48 16.14
CA PRO A 99 -6.30 19.53 15.14
C PRO A 99 -4.91 19.77 14.55
N VAL A 100 -4.85 19.96 13.26
CA VAL A 100 -3.62 20.34 12.56
C VAL A 100 -3.84 21.65 11.81
N LYS A 101 -2.75 22.34 11.48
CA LYS A 101 -2.82 23.49 10.58
C LYS A 101 -3.44 23.02 9.25
N PRO A 102 -4.52 23.68 8.77
CA PRO A 102 -5.19 23.26 7.54
C PRO A 102 -4.23 23.19 6.35
N VAL A 103 -4.18 22.05 5.67
CA VAL A 103 -3.34 21.81 4.51
C VAL A 103 -4.19 21.30 3.34
N PRO A 104 -4.27 22.02 2.22
CA PRO A 104 -4.93 21.54 1.03
C PRO A 104 -4.07 20.48 0.33
N VAL A 105 -4.68 19.35 0.00
CA VAL A 105 -4.02 18.21 -0.67
C VAL A 105 -4.93 17.64 -1.76
N ASP A 106 -4.33 17.01 -2.76
CA ASP A 106 -5.05 16.23 -3.76
C ASP A 106 -5.13 14.74 -3.37
N GLU A 107 -4.18 14.31 -2.56
CA GLU A 107 -4.05 12.93 -2.09
C GLU A 107 -3.35 12.93 -0.73
N PHE A 108 -3.68 11.95 0.10
CA PHE A 108 -2.93 11.68 1.34
C PHE A 108 -2.80 10.17 1.57
N ARG A 109 -1.74 9.78 2.25
CA ARG A 109 -1.52 8.40 2.68
C ARG A 109 -2.04 8.22 4.09
N ILE A 110 -2.77 7.11 4.31
CA ILE A 110 -3.29 6.74 5.62
C ILE A 110 -2.76 5.36 6.00
N GLY A 111 -2.05 5.30 7.11
CA GLY A 111 -1.54 4.06 7.69
C GLY A 111 -2.58 3.31 8.50
N THR A 112 -2.26 2.11 8.90
CA THR A 112 -3.13 1.27 9.76
C THR A 112 -3.47 1.99 11.07
N ALA A 113 -4.74 1.97 11.44
CA ALA A 113 -5.30 2.63 12.63
C ALA A 113 -5.20 4.18 12.63
N GLU A 114 -4.73 4.80 11.57
CA GLU A 114 -4.72 6.26 11.45
C GLU A 114 -6.11 6.81 11.12
N THR A 115 -6.34 8.05 11.55
CA THR A 115 -7.56 8.82 11.28
C THR A 115 -7.21 10.20 10.75
N TYR A 116 -7.84 10.60 9.64
CA TYR A 116 -7.73 11.95 9.09
C TYR A 116 -9.11 12.55 8.88
N ASP A 117 -9.29 13.81 9.28
CA ASP A 117 -10.47 14.58 8.94
C ASP A 117 -10.09 15.60 7.85
N VAL A 118 -10.88 15.62 6.79
CA VAL A 118 -10.71 16.58 5.70
C VAL A 118 -12.00 17.36 5.47
N ILE A 119 -11.88 18.59 5.04
CA ILE A 119 -12.98 19.42 4.55
C ILE A 119 -12.94 19.46 3.04
N VAL A 120 -14.07 19.23 2.40
CA VAL A 120 -14.26 19.35 0.95
C VAL A 120 -15.42 20.28 0.63
N GLU A 121 -15.35 20.93 -0.51
CA GLU A 121 -16.39 21.82 -1.06
C GLU A 121 -16.85 21.28 -2.41
N PRO A 122 -17.72 20.26 -2.44
CA PRO A 122 -18.16 19.65 -3.68
C PRO A 122 -19.05 20.59 -4.49
N LYS A 123 -18.78 20.69 -5.80
CA LYS A 123 -19.52 21.55 -6.72
C LYS A 123 -20.21 20.79 -7.85
N GLN A 124 -19.80 19.54 -8.07
CA GLN A 124 -20.38 18.65 -9.09
C GLN A 124 -21.44 17.75 -8.46
N ALA A 125 -22.23 17.10 -9.31
CA ALA A 125 -23.31 16.21 -8.88
C ALA A 125 -22.79 15.00 -8.08
N HIS A 126 -21.59 14.50 -8.40
CA HIS A 126 -20.97 13.37 -7.71
C HIS A 126 -19.46 13.36 -7.89
N TYR A 127 -18.79 12.72 -6.94
CA TYR A 127 -17.35 12.47 -6.92
C TYR A 127 -17.09 11.04 -6.49
N GLN A 128 -16.02 10.45 -7.00
CA GLN A 128 -15.58 9.14 -6.58
C GLN A 128 -14.48 9.28 -5.53
N ILE A 129 -14.66 8.60 -4.37
CA ILE A 129 -13.62 8.47 -3.36
C ILE A 129 -12.85 7.20 -3.68
N GLU A 130 -11.55 7.30 -3.82
CA GLU A 130 -10.67 6.19 -4.16
C GLU A 130 -9.62 6.02 -3.06
N ALA A 131 -9.54 4.84 -2.49
CA ALA A 131 -8.47 4.44 -1.60
C ALA A 131 -7.71 3.27 -2.24
N GLU A 132 -6.53 3.56 -2.77
CA GLU A 132 -5.66 2.58 -3.43
C GLU A 132 -4.67 2.01 -2.43
N SER A 133 -4.57 0.68 -2.35
CA SER A 133 -3.53 0.05 -1.54
C SER A 133 -2.14 0.40 -2.08
N ILE A 134 -1.18 0.67 -1.20
CA ILE A 134 0.17 1.11 -1.61
C ILE A 134 0.94 0.06 -2.41
N ASP A 135 0.59 -1.21 -2.26
CA ASP A 135 1.12 -2.32 -3.06
C ASP A 135 0.47 -2.42 -4.46
N ARG A 136 -0.50 -1.54 -4.74
CA ARG A 136 -1.24 -1.47 -6.01
C ARG A 136 -2.04 -2.73 -6.35
N THR A 137 -2.45 -3.48 -5.34
CA THR A 137 -3.23 -4.73 -5.52
C THR A 137 -4.72 -4.50 -5.63
N GLY A 138 -5.23 -3.32 -5.23
CA GLY A 138 -6.65 -3.04 -5.33
C GLY A 138 -7.06 -1.69 -4.76
N PHE A 139 -8.36 -1.45 -4.85
CA PHE A 139 -9.03 -0.23 -4.42
C PHE A 139 -10.19 -0.52 -3.49
N SER A 140 -10.40 0.39 -2.54
CA SER A 140 -11.70 0.62 -1.93
C SER A 140 -12.30 1.87 -2.58
N VAL A 141 -13.55 1.81 -3.02
CA VAL A 141 -14.20 2.89 -3.78
C VAL A 141 -15.56 3.20 -3.19
N GLY A 142 -15.89 4.48 -3.14
CA GLY A 142 -17.19 4.99 -2.76
C GLY A 142 -17.53 6.25 -3.54
N THR A 143 -18.74 6.76 -3.37
CA THR A 143 -19.27 7.93 -4.06
C THR A 143 -19.72 8.99 -3.06
N LEU A 144 -19.35 10.25 -3.33
CA LEU A 144 -20.01 11.42 -2.78
C LEU A 144 -21.06 11.90 -3.78
N HIS A 145 -22.29 12.04 -3.35
CA HIS A 145 -23.45 12.31 -4.22
C HIS A 145 -24.25 13.51 -3.71
N GLU A 146 -24.55 14.44 -4.61
CA GLU A 146 -25.47 15.54 -4.34
C GLU A 146 -26.91 14.99 -4.34
N GLU A 147 -27.63 15.13 -3.20
CA GLU A 147 -28.87 14.41 -2.94
C GLU A 147 -30.05 14.76 -3.89
N SER A 148 -30.02 15.95 -4.52
CA SER A 148 -31.04 16.37 -5.49
C SER A 148 -30.83 15.83 -6.90
N ARG A 149 -29.71 15.18 -7.17
CA ARG A 149 -29.35 14.67 -8.48
C ARG A 149 -29.64 13.17 -8.62
N PRO A 150 -29.74 12.64 -9.86
CA PRO A 150 -29.90 11.20 -10.08
C PRO A 150 -28.72 10.42 -9.51
N ALA A 151 -28.99 9.30 -8.86
CA ALA A 151 -27.96 8.44 -8.29
C ALA A 151 -27.05 7.82 -9.36
N VAL A 152 -25.77 7.63 -9.02
CA VAL A 152 -24.79 6.95 -9.86
C VAL A 152 -25.08 5.45 -9.86
N LYS A 153 -25.39 4.87 -11.03
CA LYS A 153 -25.72 3.45 -11.17
C LYS A 153 -24.48 2.57 -11.27
N GLN A 154 -23.40 3.09 -11.80
CA GLN A 154 -22.14 2.38 -12.01
C GLN A 154 -20.98 3.25 -11.59
N ILE A 155 -19.97 2.63 -10.95
CA ILE A 155 -18.68 3.23 -10.68
C ILE A 155 -17.69 2.83 -11.77
N GLU A 156 -16.80 3.73 -12.11
CA GLU A 156 -15.66 3.42 -12.94
C GLU A 156 -14.48 3.01 -12.04
N MET A 157 -13.98 1.78 -12.21
CA MET A 157 -12.84 1.32 -11.43
C MET A 157 -11.58 2.04 -11.89
N PRO A 158 -10.84 2.68 -10.96
CA PRO A 158 -9.61 3.36 -11.28
C PRO A 158 -8.55 2.39 -11.84
N LYS A 159 -7.67 2.92 -12.68
CA LYS A 159 -6.50 2.15 -13.14
C LYS A 159 -5.44 2.16 -12.05
N PRO A 160 -4.86 0.99 -11.69
CA PRO A 160 -3.77 0.93 -10.76
C PRO A 160 -2.59 1.78 -11.24
N ARG A 161 -2.01 2.56 -10.32
CA ARG A 161 -0.77 3.30 -10.59
C ARG A 161 0.43 2.35 -10.55
N PRO A 162 1.55 2.70 -11.19
CA PRO A 162 2.79 1.95 -11.03
C PRO A 162 3.18 1.94 -9.54
N ARG A 163 3.77 0.85 -9.09
CA ARG A 163 4.38 0.81 -7.74
C ARG A 163 5.46 1.89 -7.66
N SER A 164 5.40 2.73 -6.64
CA SER A 164 6.55 3.56 -6.30
C SER A 164 7.58 2.64 -5.64
N LEU A 165 8.74 2.53 -6.24
CA LEU A 165 9.90 1.95 -5.56
C LEU A 165 10.30 2.94 -4.47
N LEU A 166 10.47 2.46 -3.23
CA LEU A 166 11.10 3.24 -2.18
C LEU A 166 12.52 3.57 -2.66
N THR A 167 12.79 4.83 -2.84
CA THR A 167 14.15 5.30 -3.16
C THR A 167 14.96 5.42 -1.86
N MET A 168 16.27 5.45 -1.98
CA MET A 168 17.16 5.70 -0.83
C MET A 168 16.84 7.04 -0.16
N GLU A 169 16.35 8.02 -0.92
CA GLU A 169 15.90 9.32 -0.43
C GLU A 169 14.66 9.20 0.46
N ASP A 170 13.69 8.37 0.09
CA ASP A 170 12.48 8.11 0.88
C ASP A 170 12.79 7.44 2.23
N MET A 171 13.91 6.73 2.30
CA MET A 171 14.40 6.09 3.53
C MET A 171 15.27 7.03 4.40
N GLY A 172 15.40 8.29 4.03
CA GLY A 172 16.22 9.27 4.76
C GLY A 172 17.72 8.99 4.68
N MET A 173 18.15 8.11 3.81
CA MET A 173 19.56 7.77 3.57
C MET A 173 20.14 8.71 2.50
N ASN A 174 20.18 10.00 2.79
CA ASN A 174 21.00 10.94 2.03
C ASN A 174 22.46 10.70 2.39
N HIS A 175 23.06 9.67 1.83
CA HIS A 175 24.51 9.57 1.82
C HIS A 175 25.04 10.49 0.74
N ASP A 176 25.55 11.62 1.22
CA ASP A 176 26.36 12.51 0.41
C ASP A 176 27.62 11.73 -0.03
N MET A 177 27.54 11.10 -1.22
CA MET A 177 28.64 10.32 -1.80
C MET A 177 29.85 11.20 -2.17
N SER A 178 29.78 12.50 -1.94
CA SER A 178 30.90 13.43 -2.16
C SER A 178 32.00 13.29 -1.12
N SER A 179 31.69 12.73 0.07
CA SER A 179 32.69 12.55 1.15
C SER A 179 33.49 11.25 1.06
N MET A 180 33.14 10.32 0.16
CA MET A 180 33.89 9.05 -0.03
C MET A 180 34.97 9.09 -1.11
N LYS A 181 35.31 10.25 -1.65
CA LYS A 181 36.38 10.42 -2.66
C LYS A 181 37.77 10.54 -2.04
N GLY A 182 37.98 10.05 -0.81
CA GLY A 182 39.25 10.16 -0.08
C GLY A 182 39.83 8.85 0.48
N MET A 183 39.18 7.70 0.27
CA MET A 183 39.74 6.41 0.71
C MET A 183 40.14 5.55 -0.49
N ASN A 184 41.22 5.99 -1.15
CA ASN A 184 42.01 5.07 -1.95
C ASN A 184 42.76 4.15 -0.97
N HIS A 185 42.23 3.01 -0.65
CA HIS A 185 43.00 1.93 -0.08
C HIS A 185 43.94 1.41 -1.14
N ASP A 186 45.21 1.77 -0.98
CA ASP A 186 46.33 1.24 -1.71
C ASP A 186 46.45 -0.28 -1.44
N MET A 187 45.92 -1.12 -2.36
CA MET A 187 45.95 -2.57 -2.28
C MET A 187 47.29 -3.15 -2.78
N SER A 188 48.37 -2.34 -2.81
CA SER A 188 49.68 -2.78 -3.26
C SER A 188 50.58 -3.36 -2.15
N SER A 189 50.16 -3.34 -0.87
CA SER A 189 51.00 -3.81 0.24
C SER A 189 50.68 -5.20 0.82
N MET A 190 49.79 -5.98 0.18
CA MET A 190 49.49 -7.36 0.62
C MET A 190 50.07 -8.45 -0.34
N LYS A 191 51.22 -8.20 -0.90
CA LYS A 191 52.00 -9.22 -1.61
C LYS A 191 53.21 -9.60 -0.75
N GLY A 192 53.06 -10.58 0.17
CA GLY A 192 54.16 -11.02 0.99
C GLY A 192 53.78 -11.74 2.27
N MET A 193 52.90 -12.78 2.19
CA MET A 193 52.84 -13.82 3.22
C MET A 193 52.53 -15.16 2.56
N ASP A 194 53.57 -15.72 1.91
CA ASP A 194 53.65 -17.13 1.67
C ASP A 194 53.93 -17.82 3.03
N HIS A 195 52.94 -18.49 3.56
CA HIS A 195 53.13 -19.44 4.65
C HIS A 195 53.54 -20.78 4.06
N ASP A 196 54.81 -21.06 4.16
CA ASP A 196 55.45 -22.34 3.97
C ASP A 196 54.88 -23.35 4.99
N MET A 197 54.05 -24.30 4.54
CA MET A 197 53.47 -25.39 5.30
C MET A 197 54.17 -26.71 4.95
N SER A 198 55.50 -26.72 5.01
CA SER A 198 56.27 -27.96 4.79
C SER A 198 57.19 -28.26 5.95
N SER A 199 56.67 -28.41 7.17
CA SER A 199 57.41 -29.12 8.23
C SER A 199 56.51 -29.35 9.44
N MET A 200 55.78 -30.45 9.43
CA MET A 200 55.53 -31.24 10.65
C MET A 200 55.18 -32.67 10.28
N LYS A 201 56.16 -33.50 10.51
CA LYS A 201 55.98 -34.93 10.70
C LYS A 201 55.16 -35.23 11.91
#